data_3c3b18565444e1e029a08bfbb12c3922
#
_entry.id   3c3b18565444e1e029a08bfbb12c3922
#
_cell.length_a   1.000
_cell.length_b   1.000
_cell.length_c   1.000
_cell.angle_alpha   90.00
_cell.angle_beta   90.00
_cell.angle_gamma   90.00
#
_symmetry.space_group_name_H-M   'P 1'
#
loop_
_entity.id
_entity.type
_entity.pdbx_description
1 polymer ?
#
loop_
_entity_poly.entity_id
_entity_poly.type
_entity_poly.pdbx_seq_one_letter_code
_entity_poly.pdbx_strand_id
1 'polypeptide(L)'
;ALFTPSDGRAEPALAVPAMARAVRRRGAIVLEKTAARGVETRAGSICNVVTEKGRIDCNGVVLAGGVWSRLFCQSLGIDVPQLKVVSSVLRTQPLPGGPEVSASGHGFSFRKRLDGGYTVAHGGVINYDLVPDSFRLLTRFLPLAWMAGHELRPRFSSRFGAEWRQPSSWPLDKPSPFEEIRI
;
A
#
# COMPACT_ATOMS: atom_id res chain seq x y z
N ALA A 1 18.51 -24.81 -3.31
CA ALA A 1 17.75 -24.01 -2.35
C ALA A 1 18.72 -23.31 -1.40
N LEU A 2 18.42 -22.08 -1.02
CA LEU A 2 19.14 -21.33 0.02
C LEU A 2 18.31 -21.39 1.30
N PHE A 3 18.93 -21.66 2.43
CA PHE A 3 18.29 -21.67 3.74
C PHE A 3 19.06 -20.77 4.70
N THR A 4 18.36 -19.86 5.36
CA THR A 4 18.92 -18.92 6.34
C THR A 4 18.30 -19.24 7.72
N PRO A 5 19.00 -19.94 8.59
CA PRO A 5 18.46 -20.39 9.89
C PRO A 5 18.17 -19.24 10.86
N SER A 6 18.80 -18.08 10.67
CA SER A 6 18.61 -16.89 11.50
C SER A 6 17.49 -15.96 11.00
N ASP A 7 16.81 -16.30 9.91
CA ASP A 7 15.70 -15.52 9.42
C ASP A 7 14.51 -15.54 10.39
N GLY A 8 13.89 -14.38 10.54
CA GLY A 8 12.68 -14.21 11.33
C GLY A 8 11.44 -14.02 10.46
N ARG A 9 10.28 -14.16 11.09
CA ARG A 9 8.99 -13.83 10.48
C ARG A 9 8.22 -12.84 11.34
N ALA A 10 7.49 -11.96 10.72
CA ALA A 10 6.57 -11.06 11.40
C ALA A 10 5.12 -11.49 11.15
N GLU A 11 4.27 -11.27 12.16
CA GLU A 11 2.82 -11.36 12.02
C GLU A 11 2.27 -9.93 11.89
N PRO A 12 1.94 -9.43 10.69
CA PRO A 12 1.53 -8.04 10.50
C PRO A 12 0.31 -7.66 11.34
N ALA A 13 -0.64 -8.58 11.49
CA ALA A 13 -1.84 -8.39 12.30
C ALA A 13 -1.57 -8.20 13.79
N LEU A 14 -0.40 -8.60 14.28
CA LEU A 14 0.04 -8.41 15.67
C LEU A 14 1.08 -7.28 15.77
N ALA A 15 1.99 -7.20 14.82
CA ALA A 15 3.09 -6.24 14.83
C ALA A 15 2.59 -4.81 14.71
N VAL A 16 1.69 -4.52 13.75
CA VAL A 16 1.19 -3.16 13.52
C VAL A 16 0.42 -2.62 14.73
N PRO A 17 -0.54 -3.33 15.34
CA PRO A 17 -1.18 -2.87 16.58
C PRO A 17 -0.20 -2.74 17.75
N ALA A 18 0.82 -3.59 17.84
CA ALA A 18 1.84 -3.48 18.90
C ALA A 18 2.68 -2.20 18.74
N MET A 19 3.09 -1.87 17.51
CA MET A 19 3.77 -0.61 17.20
C MET A 19 2.87 0.60 17.50
N ALA A 20 1.60 0.56 17.11
CA ALA A 20 0.64 1.62 17.42
C ALA A 20 0.50 1.86 18.93
N ARG A 21 0.43 0.79 19.72
CA ARG A 21 0.44 0.91 21.20
C ARG A 21 1.74 1.48 21.74
N ALA A 22 2.88 1.10 21.15
CA ALA A 22 4.18 1.55 21.60
C ALA A 22 4.37 3.06 21.33
N VAL A 23 3.95 3.56 20.17
CA VAL A 23 4.05 5.00 19.87
C VAL A 23 3.08 5.84 20.72
N ARG A 24 1.86 5.33 20.99
CA ARG A 24 0.93 5.98 21.93
C ARG A 24 1.53 6.13 23.34
N ARG A 25 2.20 5.07 23.84
CA ARG A 25 2.90 5.14 25.15
C ARG A 25 4.04 6.15 25.19
N ARG A 26 4.58 6.52 24.03
CA ARG A 26 5.61 7.56 23.88
C ARG A 26 5.04 8.95 23.62
N GLY A 27 3.73 9.14 23.78
CA GLY A 27 3.06 10.42 23.63
C GLY A 27 2.59 10.74 22.21
N ALA A 28 2.78 9.86 21.23
CA ALA A 28 2.25 10.10 19.90
C ALA A 28 0.72 9.87 19.86
N ILE A 29 0.03 10.68 19.08
CA ILE A 29 -1.40 10.57 18.84
C ILE A 29 -1.62 9.71 17.59
N VAL A 30 -2.45 8.69 17.70
CA VAL A 30 -2.88 7.87 16.58
C VAL A 30 -4.36 8.11 16.33
N LEU A 31 -4.67 8.77 15.24
CA LEU A 31 -6.03 9.08 14.83
C LEU A 31 -6.51 8.01 13.85
N GLU A 32 -7.39 7.17 14.32
CA GLU A 32 -8.05 6.15 13.50
C GLU A 32 -9.29 6.73 12.81
N LYS A 33 -9.68 6.14 11.68
CA LYS A 33 -10.86 6.56 10.91
C LYS A 33 -10.85 8.08 10.67
N THR A 34 -9.71 8.56 10.23
CA THR A 34 -9.50 9.99 9.99
C THR A 34 -8.73 10.14 8.69
N ALA A 35 -9.43 10.55 7.65
CA ALA A 35 -8.83 10.77 6.34
C ALA A 35 -8.07 12.10 6.32
N ALA A 36 -6.83 12.08 5.82
CA ALA A 36 -6.10 13.28 5.46
C ALA A 36 -6.56 13.75 4.08
N ARG A 37 -7.01 15.00 3.99
CA ARG A 37 -7.46 15.62 2.73
C ARG A 37 -6.31 16.24 1.94
N GLY A 38 -5.29 16.74 2.64
CA GLY A 38 -4.12 17.36 2.04
C GLY A 38 -3.29 18.12 3.06
N VAL A 39 -2.41 18.98 2.58
CA VAL A 39 -1.55 19.82 3.40
C VAL A 39 -1.74 21.30 3.04
N GLU A 40 -1.61 22.16 4.02
CA GLU A 40 -1.52 23.61 3.83
C GLU A 40 -0.06 24.05 3.94
N THR A 41 0.29 25.04 3.14
CA THR A 41 1.64 25.64 3.17
C THR A 41 1.55 27.14 3.46
N ARG A 42 2.54 27.65 4.16
CA ARG A 42 2.71 29.08 4.40
C ARG A 42 4.17 29.45 4.10
N ALA A 43 4.37 30.45 3.27
CA ALA A 43 5.70 30.88 2.84
C ALA A 43 6.59 29.70 2.32
N GLY A 44 5.99 28.78 1.55
CA GLY A 44 6.69 27.64 0.97
C GLY A 44 6.96 26.45 1.91
N SER A 45 6.56 26.54 3.18
CA SER A 45 6.72 25.47 4.17
C SER A 45 5.38 24.88 4.57
N ILE A 46 5.35 23.58 4.87
CA ILE A 46 4.15 22.92 5.39
C ILE A 46 3.85 23.52 6.77
N CYS A 47 2.58 23.85 7.01
CA CYS A 47 2.12 24.35 8.31
C CYS A 47 0.99 23.50 8.91
N ASN A 48 0.18 22.82 8.08
CA ASN A 48 -0.92 22.00 8.57
C ASN A 48 -1.15 20.76 7.71
N VAL A 49 -1.65 19.70 8.33
CA VAL A 49 -2.40 18.63 7.65
C VAL A 49 -3.89 18.90 7.83
N VAL A 50 -4.62 18.95 6.72
CA VAL A 50 -6.07 19.07 6.74
C VAL A 50 -6.69 17.68 6.72
N THR A 51 -7.56 17.40 7.69
CA THR A 51 -8.28 16.14 7.82
C THR A 51 -9.78 16.36 7.75
N GLU A 52 -10.55 15.30 7.61
CA GLU A 52 -12.01 15.34 7.71
C GLU A 52 -12.51 15.84 9.07
N LYS A 53 -11.66 15.81 10.12
CA LYS A 53 -11.99 16.21 11.49
C LYS A 53 -11.39 17.57 11.91
N GLY A 54 -10.70 18.22 11.01
CA GLY A 54 -10.06 19.51 11.29
C GLY A 54 -8.60 19.57 10.84
N ARG A 55 -7.93 20.62 11.24
CA ARG A 55 -6.53 20.90 10.93
C ARG A 55 -5.61 20.45 12.06
N ILE A 56 -4.46 19.95 11.68
CA ILE A 56 -3.40 19.56 12.63
C ILE A 56 -2.15 20.35 12.27
N ASP A 57 -1.72 21.21 13.16
CA ASP A 57 -0.50 22.01 12.98
C ASP A 57 0.72 21.10 12.97
N CYS A 58 1.61 21.30 12.01
CA CYS A 58 2.84 20.51 11.87
C CYS A 58 3.89 21.26 11.04
N ASN A 59 5.15 20.90 11.23
CA ASN A 59 6.28 21.46 10.49
C ASN A 59 6.78 20.51 9.37
N GLY A 60 6.18 19.35 9.24
CA GLY A 60 6.53 18.36 8.22
C GLY A 60 5.57 17.18 8.21
N VAL A 61 5.50 16.51 7.09
CA VAL A 61 4.60 15.37 6.87
C VAL A 61 5.37 14.22 6.27
N VAL A 62 5.16 13.02 6.82
CA VAL A 62 5.63 11.77 6.21
C VAL A 62 4.43 11.06 5.63
N LEU A 63 4.41 10.94 4.31
CA LEU A 63 3.37 10.21 3.60
C LEU A 63 3.74 8.72 3.50
N ALA A 64 3.02 7.89 4.22
CA ALA A 64 3.16 6.44 4.21
C ALA A 64 1.84 5.76 3.79
N GLY A 65 1.18 6.30 2.76
CA GLY A 65 -0.15 5.90 2.29
C GLY A 65 -0.16 4.67 1.38
N GLY A 66 0.98 3.97 1.20
CA GLY A 66 1.04 2.79 0.34
C GLY A 66 0.54 3.08 -1.07
N VAL A 67 -0.41 2.30 -1.57
CA VAL A 67 -0.97 2.43 -2.93
C VAL A 67 -1.74 3.74 -3.18
N TRP A 68 -2.10 4.46 -2.13
CA TRP A 68 -2.81 5.75 -2.22
C TRP A 68 -1.85 6.95 -2.26
N SER A 69 -0.56 6.74 -1.99
CA SER A 69 0.45 7.83 -1.95
C SER A 69 0.50 8.60 -3.26
N ARG A 70 0.41 7.91 -4.41
CA ARG A 70 0.42 8.57 -5.71
C ARG A 70 -0.74 9.57 -5.85
N LEU A 71 -1.96 9.14 -5.54
CA LEU A 71 -3.14 10.00 -5.65
C LEU A 71 -3.04 11.23 -4.73
N PHE A 72 -2.57 11.01 -3.49
CA PHE A 72 -2.35 12.10 -2.54
C PHE A 72 -1.28 13.08 -3.04
N CYS A 73 -0.15 12.59 -3.53
CA CYS A 73 0.90 13.41 -4.11
C CYS A 73 0.42 14.19 -5.34
N GLN A 74 -0.37 13.53 -6.20
CA GLN A 74 -0.92 14.16 -7.41
C GLN A 74 -1.82 15.35 -7.07
N SER A 75 -2.62 15.28 -6.00
CA SER A 75 -3.44 16.40 -5.54
C SER A 75 -2.62 17.59 -5.06
N LEU A 76 -1.34 17.36 -4.72
CA LEU A 76 -0.37 18.41 -4.33
C LEU A 76 0.54 18.84 -5.50
N GLY A 77 0.30 18.35 -6.71
CA GLY A 77 1.15 18.62 -7.87
C GLY A 77 2.49 17.86 -7.87
N ILE A 78 2.65 16.85 -6.99
CA ILE A 78 3.86 16.04 -6.89
C ILE A 78 3.68 14.75 -7.69
N ASP A 79 4.56 14.49 -8.65
CA ASP A 79 4.52 13.27 -9.45
C ASP A 79 5.34 12.14 -8.80
N VAL A 80 4.64 11.11 -8.32
CA VAL A 80 5.23 9.88 -7.79
C VAL A 80 4.93 8.75 -8.76
N PRO A 81 5.95 8.13 -9.40
CA PRO A 81 5.74 7.01 -10.32
C PRO A 81 5.43 5.73 -9.55
N GLN A 82 4.16 5.43 -9.39
CA GLN A 82 3.67 4.25 -8.69
C GLN A 82 2.52 3.61 -9.48
N LEU A 83 2.61 2.30 -9.72
CA LEU A 83 1.52 1.49 -10.26
C LEU A 83 1.05 0.48 -9.21
N LYS A 84 -0.24 0.19 -9.24
CA LYS A 84 -0.88 -0.77 -8.32
C LYS A 84 -0.90 -2.15 -8.98
N VAL A 85 -0.55 -3.16 -8.21
CA VAL A 85 -0.70 -4.56 -8.59
C VAL A 85 -1.64 -5.25 -7.61
N VAL A 86 -2.36 -6.27 -8.09
CA VAL A 86 -3.24 -7.08 -7.26
C VAL A 86 -2.64 -8.46 -7.10
N SER A 87 -2.34 -8.83 -5.87
CA SER A 87 -1.85 -10.15 -5.52
C SER A 87 -2.90 -10.89 -4.70
N SER A 88 -3.09 -12.17 -5.01
CA SER A 88 -3.97 -13.04 -4.25
C SER A 88 -3.17 -13.77 -3.19
N VAL A 89 -3.67 -13.70 -1.96
CA VAL A 89 -3.08 -14.38 -0.81
C VAL A 89 -4.19 -15.18 -0.14
N LEU A 90 -3.91 -16.42 0.18
CA LEU A 90 -4.84 -17.28 0.91
C LEU A 90 -4.29 -17.65 2.30
N ARG A 91 -5.19 -17.98 3.19
CA ARG A 91 -4.88 -18.51 4.53
C ARG A 91 -5.40 -19.94 4.62
N THR A 92 -4.57 -20.85 5.12
CA THR A 92 -4.99 -22.22 5.39
C THR A 92 -5.48 -22.37 6.84
N GLN A 93 -6.19 -23.43 7.10
CA GLN A 93 -6.38 -23.95 8.45
C GLN A 93 -5.03 -24.40 9.05
N PRO A 94 -4.92 -24.56 10.39
CA PRO A 94 -3.76 -25.19 11.02
C PRO A 94 -3.44 -26.54 10.38
N LEU A 95 -2.15 -26.77 10.11
CA LEU A 95 -1.66 -28.01 9.53
C LEU A 95 -0.59 -28.60 10.46
N PRO A 96 -0.94 -29.61 11.27
CA PRO A 96 0.02 -30.29 12.12
C PRO A 96 1.14 -30.98 11.30
N GLY A 97 2.37 -30.92 11.79
CA GLY A 97 3.53 -31.55 11.12
C GLY A 97 4.01 -30.81 9.87
N GLY A 98 3.41 -29.68 9.51
CA GLY A 98 3.89 -28.86 8.40
C GLY A 98 5.19 -28.11 8.72
N PRO A 99 5.94 -27.65 7.69
CA PRO A 99 7.25 -27.02 7.87
C PRO A 99 7.18 -25.72 8.68
N GLU A 100 8.16 -25.53 9.57
CA GLU A 100 8.26 -24.36 10.47
C GLU A 100 8.93 -23.13 9.80
N VAL A 101 9.07 -23.14 8.49
CA VAL A 101 9.81 -22.13 7.75
C VAL A 101 8.88 -21.22 6.95
N SER A 102 9.42 -20.07 6.54
CA SER A 102 8.91 -19.33 5.40
C SER A 102 9.73 -19.71 4.19
N ALA A 103 9.09 -19.93 3.07
CA ALA A 103 9.77 -20.29 1.84
C ALA A 103 9.17 -19.55 0.65
N SER A 104 10.04 -19.22 -0.31
CA SER A 104 9.65 -18.67 -1.60
C SER A 104 10.32 -19.49 -2.69
N GLY A 105 9.58 -19.82 -3.72
CA GLY A 105 10.06 -20.57 -4.87
C GLY A 105 9.40 -20.11 -6.15
N HIS A 106 9.75 -20.78 -7.25
CA HIS A 106 9.13 -20.48 -8.52
C HIS A 106 7.64 -20.84 -8.48
N GLY A 107 6.79 -19.85 -8.58
CA GLY A 107 5.34 -20.01 -8.62
C GLY A 107 4.59 -19.92 -7.29
N PHE A 108 5.25 -19.96 -6.14
CA PHE A 108 4.58 -19.81 -4.85
C PHE A 108 5.51 -19.28 -3.75
N SER A 109 4.90 -18.71 -2.72
CA SER A 109 5.54 -18.42 -1.44
C SER A 109 4.61 -18.79 -0.31
N PHE A 110 5.16 -19.24 0.80
CA PHE A 110 4.36 -19.50 2.00
C PHE A 110 5.10 -19.09 3.27
N ARG A 111 4.33 -18.80 4.29
CA ARG A 111 4.80 -18.44 5.61
C ARG A 111 3.91 -19.11 6.65
N LYS A 112 4.50 -19.85 7.57
CA LYS A 112 3.76 -20.39 8.73
C LYS A 112 3.33 -19.24 9.65
N ARG A 113 2.08 -19.29 10.10
CA ARG A 113 1.51 -18.34 11.06
C ARG A 113 1.57 -18.89 12.47
N LEU A 114 1.38 -18.01 13.45
CA LEU A 114 1.35 -18.40 14.87
C LEU A 114 0.17 -19.31 15.24
N ASP A 115 -0.93 -19.24 14.47
CA ASP A 115 -2.11 -20.11 14.64
C ASP A 115 -1.90 -21.53 14.09
N GLY A 116 -0.69 -21.85 13.61
CA GLY A 116 -0.36 -23.15 13.03
C GLY A 116 -0.75 -23.33 11.55
N GLY A 117 -1.48 -22.38 10.97
CA GLY A 117 -1.78 -22.36 9.54
C GLY A 117 -0.71 -21.66 8.72
N TYR A 118 -0.95 -21.51 7.43
CA TYR A 118 -0.04 -20.85 6.49
C TYR A 118 -0.72 -19.68 5.81
N THR A 119 0.07 -18.67 5.52
CA THR A 119 -0.24 -17.68 4.49
C THR A 119 0.47 -18.14 3.23
N VAL A 120 -0.27 -18.31 2.13
CA VAL A 120 0.26 -18.75 0.85
C VAL A 120 -0.06 -17.70 -0.20
N ALA A 121 0.93 -17.33 -0.97
CA ALA A 121 0.81 -16.40 -2.08
C ALA A 121 1.28 -17.06 -3.37
N HIS A 122 0.64 -16.74 -4.48
CA HIS A 122 1.13 -17.13 -5.80
C HIS A 122 2.35 -16.26 -6.13
N GLY A 123 3.43 -16.88 -6.58
CA GLY A 123 4.63 -16.23 -7.10
C GLY A 123 4.75 -16.40 -8.61
N GLY A 124 5.52 -15.55 -9.25
CA GLY A 124 5.89 -15.70 -10.66
C GLY A 124 4.90 -15.14 -11.69
N VAL A 125 3.71 -14.69 -11.27
CA VAL A 125 2.78 -13.98 -12.16
C VAL A 125 2.21 -12.76 -11.45
N ILE A 126 2.43 -11.60 -12.03
CA ILE A 126 1.93 -10.33 -11.53
C ILE A 126 0.76 -9.90 -12.43
N ASN A 127 -0.46 -10.06 -11.93
CA ASN A 127 -1.63 -9.52 -12.62
C ASN A 127 -1.72 -8.02 -12.30
N TYR A 128 -1.69 -7.18 -13.33
CA TYR A 128 -1.92 -5.76 -13.14
C TYR A 128 -3.07 -5.27 -14.02
N ASP A 129 -3.95 -4.50 -13.41
CA ASP A 129 -5.04 -3.89 -14.15
C ASP A 129 -4.50 -2.70 -14.93
N LEU A 130 -4.79 -2.66 -16.22
CA LEU A 130 -4.53 -1.49 -17.03
C LEU A 130 -5.43 -0.35 -16.53
N VAL A 131 -4.82 0.74 -16.15
CA VAL A 131 -5.45 1.96 -15.63
C VAL A 131 -4.87 3.18 -16.37
N PRO A 132 -5.48 4.36 -16.31
CA PRO A 132 -4.95 5.55 -16.98
C PRO A 132 -3.48 5.83 -16.66
N ASP A 133 -3.05 5.58 -15.42
CA ASP A 133 -1.67 5.75 -15.00
C ASP A 133 -0.71 4.75 -15.64
N SER A 134 -1.17 3.60 -16.09
CA SER A 134 -0.34 2.65 -16.84
C SER A 134 0.19 3.27 -18.13
N PHE A 135 -0.61 4.13 -18.77
CA PHE A 135 -0.23 4.85 -19.98
C PHE A 135 0.57 6.11 -19.69
N ARG A 136 0.18 6.87 -18.66
CA ARG A 136 0.91 8.09 -18.24
C ARG A 136 2.34 7.79 -17.78
N LEU A 137 2.55 6.65 -17.16
CA LEU A 137 3.84 6.24 -16.61
C LEU A 137 4.58 5.23 -17.49
N LEU A 138 4.06 4.92 -18.69
CA LEU A 138 4.59 3.87 -19.55
C LEU A 138 6.09 4.00 -19.78
N THR A 139 6.57 5.19 -20.11
CA THR A 139 7.99 5.42 -20.37
C THR A 139 8.88 5.18 -19.15
N ARG A 140 8.37 5.43 -17.95
CA ARG A 140 9.09 5.22 -16.69
C ARG A 140 9.15 3.74 -16.29
N PHE A 141 8.13 2.97 -16.65
CA PHE A 141 8.03 1.55 -16.33
C PHE A 141 8.47 0.62 -17.48
N LEU A 142 8.77 1.16 -18.66
CA LEU A 142 9.19 0.37 -19.81
C LEU A 142 10.43 -0.50 -19.52
N PRO A 143 11.49 -0.01 -18.85
CA PRO A 143 12.65 -0.84 -18.52
C PRO A 143 12.27 -2.02 -17.60
N LEU A 144 11.43 -1.77 -16.61
CA LEU A 144 10.93 -2.82 -15.70
C LEU A 144 10.04 -3.82 -16.44
N ALA A 145 9.15 -3.34 -17.29
CA ALA A 145 8.28 -4.20 -18.11
C ALA A 145 9.10 -5.08 -19.06
N TRP A 146 10.20 -4.58 -19.59
CA TRP A 146 11.10 -5.36 -20.44
C TRP A 146 11.86 -6.44 -19.64
N MET A 147 12.31 -6.13 -18.42
CA MET A 147 13.00 -7.10 -17.54
C MET A 147 12.06 -8.17 -16.98
N ALA A 148 10.86 -7.80 -16.60
CA ALA A 148 9.88 -8.66 -15.92
C ALA A 148 8.68 -9.05 -16.82
N GLY A 149 8.78 -8.84 -18.14
CA GLY A 149 7.65 -8.96 -19.06
C GLY A 149 7.01 -10.35 -19.11
N HIS A 150 7.79 -11.41 -18.85
CA HIS A 150 7.27 -12.79 -18.79
C HIS A 150 6.42 -13.07 -17.53
N GLU A 151 6.58 -12.26 -16.48
CA GLU A 151 5.81 -12.37 -15.25
C GLU A 151 4.59 -11.42 -15.22
N LEU A 152 4.59 -10.38 -16.08
CA LEU A 152 3.56 -9.38 -16.12
C LEU A 152 2.38 -9.81 -16.99
N ARG A 153 1.19 -9.85 -16.41
CA ARG A 153 -0.06 -10.12 -17.15
C ARG A 153 -0.99 -8.91 -17.06
N PRO A 154 -1.01 -8.07 -18.11
CA PRO A 154 -1.94 -6.95 -18.17
C PRO A 154 -3.38 -7.45 -18.32
N ARG A 155 -4.30 -6.80 -17.61
CA ARG A 155 -5.70 -7.13 -17.62
C ARG A 155 -6.55 -5.87 -17.75
N PHE A 156 -7.53 -5.88 -18.63
CA PHE A 156 -8.58 -4.86 -18.64
C PHE A 156 -9.66 -5.23 -17.63
N SER A 157 -10.01 -4.30 -16.74
CA SER A 157 -11.04 -4.49 -15.73
C SER A 157 -11.87 -3.22 -15.55
N SER A 158 -12.94 -3.30 -14.77
CA SER A 158 -13.75 -2.14 -14.36
C SER A 158 -12.95 -1.04 -13.64
N ARG A 159 -11.75 -1.37 -13.15
CA ARG A 159 -10.83 -0.42 -12.51
C ARG A 159 -10.38 0.70 -13.44
N PHE A 160 -10.25 0.43 -14.75
CA PHE A 160 -9.91 1.48 -15.70
C PHE A 160 -10.93 2.63 -15.64
N GLY A 161 -12.21 2.31 -15.73
CA GLY A 161 -13.27 3.30 -15.65
C GLY A 161 -13.41 3.95 -14.27
N ALA A 162 -13.17 3.20 -13.20
CA ALA A 162 -13.18 3.72 -11.84
C ALA A 162 -12.06 4.75 -11.62
N GLU A 163 -10.83 4.42 -12.00
CA GLU A 163 -9.69 5.35 -11.86
C GLU A 163 -9.74 6.51 -12.86
N TRP A 164 -10.35 6.32 -14.05
CA TRP A 164 -10.59 7.42 -14.97
C TRP A 164 -11.50 8.50 -14.40
N ARG A 165 -12.52 8.10 -13.62
CA ARG A 165 -13.47 9.02 -12.98
C ARG A 165 -12.97 9.58 -11.65
N GLN A 166 -11.89 9.04 -11.10
CA GLN A 166 -11.36 9.49 -9.82
C GLN A 166 -10.76 10.89 -9.96
N PRO A 167 -11.17 11.87 -9.13
CA PRO A 167 -10.59 13.20 -9.19
C PRO A 167 -9.11 13.15 -8.82
N SER A 168 -8.28 13.83 -9.59
CA SER A 168 -6.84 13.98 -9.33
C SER A 168 -6.50 15.11 -8.36
N SER A 169 -7.48 15.98 -8.08
CA SER A 169 -7.37 17.08 -7.12
C SER A 169 -8.75 17.37 -6.52
N TRP A 170 -8.77 17.92 -5.34
CA TRP A 170 -9.99 18.32 -4.61
C TRP A 170 -9.70 19.50 -3.69
N PRO A 171 -10.71 20.35 -3.39
CA PRO A 171 -10.62 21.39 -2.37
C PRO A 171 -10.47 20.77 -0.97
N LEU A 172 -9.64 21.37 -0.11
CA LEU A 172 -9.37 20.85 1.24
C LEU A 172 -10.57 20.95 2.20
N ASP A 173 -11.54 21.80 1.90
CA ASP A 173 -12.78 21.97 2.64
C ASP A 173 -13.87 20.97 2.25
N LYS A 174 -13.66 20.19 1.19
CA LYS A 174 -14.60 19.16 0.70
C LYS A 174 -14.08 17.74 0.97
N PRO A 175 -14.97 16.74 1.00
CA PRO A 175 -14.57 15.35 1.10
C PRO A 175 -13.55 14.94 0.04
N SER A 176 -12.57 14.17 0.45
CA SER A 176 -11.57 13.58 -0.43
C SER A 176 -11.95 12.15 -0.82
N PRO A 177 -11.40 11.59 -1.90
CA PRO A 177 -11.63 10.18 -2.25
C PRO A 177 -11.24 9.20 -1.15
N PHE A 178 -10.38 9.60 -0.20
CA PHE A 178 -9.94 8.74 0.91
C PHE A 178 -11.01 8.54 1.99
N GLU A 179 -12.01 9.39 2.05
CA GLU A 179 -13.13 9.26 2.99
C GLU A 179 -14.13 8.18 2.57
N GLU A 180 -14.18 7.88 1.28
CA GLU A 180 -15.04 6.83 0.72
C GLU A 180 -14.38 5.44 0.83
N ILE A 181 -13.04 5.37 0.91
CA ILE A 181 -12.27 4.14 1.01
C ILE A 181 -12.11 3.77 2.50
N ARG A 182 -13.22 3.44 3.15
CA ARG A 182 -13.19 2.91 4.52
C ARG A 182 -13.15 1.38 4.44
N ILE A 183 -12.01 0.82 4.82
CA ILE A 183 -11.81 -0.62 5.00
C ILE A 183 -12.27 -1.02 6.40
#